data_6326b8793cf841aaf91d4e63e7b108f7
#
_entry.id   6326b8793cf841aaf91d4e63e7b108f7
#
_cell.length_a   1.000
_cell.length_b   1.000
_cell.length_c   1.000
_cell.angle_alpha   90.00
_cell.angle_beta   90.00
_cell.angle_gamma   90.00
#
_symmetry.space_group_name_H-M   'P 1'
#
loop_
_entity.id
_entity.type
_entity.pdbx_description
1 polymer ?
#
loop_
_entity_poly.entity_id
_entity_poly.type
_entity_poly.pdbx_seq_one_letter_code
_entity_poly.pdbx_strand_id
1 'polypeptide(L)'
;MEDFGLKQAGRTMRVGRRSVLKLGLAASALSMPYVNRAWADTVELNMLAWYGHGEPDVVGEFEQANNVKFKPKYYAGGDNMLALIAQSPPGTYDVILSDAEFVQQLNEAGYIDELNPADYPFDDFLFDEWKQFPGHWKDGKLYSVMVRCGHLGVSYNTKAISADEAASYKCFWKPEIKGKLGHFDWHLPNLGQLSLYNGNAKPFDIDAAAWSKVQETARSLRPQVGGFFDYGGTFNSLKNGEMLAMAGIGDWITGVLQKDGADVASVVPKEGGIQWTESWSIGKGTKNADMAKKFVQYMMSPAGQVHSATMLAYPAFTVTKGGRALLNEKDPKEAQRTGQVDGVANDPIVLIKEGHIKYRGLPIQQSLEDWNDFWSEYKGA
;
A
#
# COMPACT_ATOMS: atom_id res chain seq x y z
N MET A 1 6.70 -22.86 62.05
CA MET A 1 7.33 -21.84 62.86
C MET A 1 7.64 -20.67 61.90
N GLU A 2 6.98 -19.55 61.92
CA GLU A 2 6.15 -18.83 62.88
C GLU A 2 4.96 -18.15 62.23
N ASP A 3 3.92 -18.15 63.00
CA ASP A 3 2.58 -17.62 62.80
C ASP A 3 2.63 -16.09 63.10
N PHE A 4 1.99 -15.25 62.24
CA PHE A 4 1.70 -13.87 62.62
C PHE A 4 0.26 -13.48 62.23
N GLY A 5 -0.49 -13.35 63.29
CA GLY A 5 -1.92 -13.20 63.36
C GLY A 5 -2.47 -11.86 62.85
N LEU A 6 -3.64 -11.98 62.29
CA LEU A 6 -4.60 -10.92 61.99
C LEU A 6 -5.28 -10.39 63.27
N LYS A 7 -5.17 -9.10 63.54
CA LYS A 7 -6.08 -8.38 64.46
C LYS A 7 -7.07 -7.52 63.66
N GLN A 8 -8.33 -7.95 63.68
CA GLN A 8 -9.48 -7.14 63.33
C GLN A 8 -9.74 -6.09 64.43
N ALA A 9 -9.93 -4.83 64.03
CA ALA A 9 -10.53 -3.82 64.83
C ALA A 9 -11.80 -3.29 64.17
N GLY A 10 -12.93 -3.84 64.55
CA GLY A 10 -14.25 -3.34 64.19
C GLY A 10 -14.54 -2.01 64.92
N ARG A 11 -14.94 -1.02 64.12
CA ARG A 11 -15.52 0.25 64.65
C ARG A 11 -16.88 0.45 64.00
N THR A 12 -17.94 0.09 64.73
CA THR A 12 -19.32 0.37 64.37
C THR A 12 -19.62 1.85 64.63
N MET A 13 -19.84 2.64 63.59
CA MET A 13 -20.40 3.98 63.68
C MET A 13 -21.92 3.91 63.81
N ARG A 14 -22.45 4.30 64.98
CA ARG A 14 -23.89 4.52 65.16
C ARG A 14 -24.25 5.89 64.58
N VAL A 15 -25.04 5.88 63.49
CA VAL A 15 -25.62 7.10 62.87
C VAL A 15 -26.90 7.42 63.62
N GLY A 16 -26.97 8.59 64.32
CA GLY A 16 -28.09 9.08 65.08
C GLY A 16 -29.21 9.60 64.16
N ARG A 17 -30.46 9.36 64.57
CA ARG A 17 -31.71 9.71 63.88
C ARG A 17 -31.93 11.20 63.53
N ARG A 18 -31.01 12.11 63.87
CA ARG A 18 -31.11 13.57 63.60
C ARG A 18 -30.32 14.05 62.40
N SER A 19 -29.58 13.19 61.71
CA SER A 19 -28.78 13.52 60.50
C SER A 19 -29.51 13.23 59.19
N VAL A 20 -30.69 12.63 59.23
CA VAL A 20 -31.45 12.21 58.03
C VAL A 20 -32.35 13.33 57.48
N LEU A 21 -32.53 14.43 58.22
CA LEU A 21 -33.50 15.50 57.85
C LEU A 21 -32.85 16.75 57.23
N LYS A 22 -31.56 16.74 56.89
CA LYS A 22 -30.89 17.85 56.20
C LYS A 22 -30.32 17.52 54.84
N LEU A 23 -30.63 16.36 54.26
CA LEU A 23 -30.20 15.93 52.92
C LEU A 23 -31.37 15.79 51.93
N GLY A 24 -32.49 16.42 52.23
CA GLY A 24 -33.75 16.28 51.45
C GLY A 24 -34.06 17.44 50.52
N LEU A 25 -33.15 18.35 50.16
CA LEU A 25 -33.51 19.53 49.34
C LEU A 25 -32.39 19.96 48.35
N ALA A 26 -31.69 18.99 47.74
CA ALA A 26 -30.77 19.29 46.63
C ALA A 26 -30.71 18.15 45.61
N ALA A 27 -31.86 17.52 45.33
CA ALA A 27 -31.93 16.46 44.29
C ALA A 27 -33.09 16.73 43.32
N SER A 28 -33.13 17.97 42.81
CA SER A 28 -34.06 18.33 41.74
C SER A 28 -33.37 19.30 40.77
N ALA A 29 -32.37 18.82 40.06
CA ALA A 29 -31.93 19.36 38.79
C ALA A 29 -30.83 18.44 38.30
N LEU A 30 -31.17 17.68 37.34
CA LEU A 30 -30.39 17.17 36.22
C LEU A 30 -30.87 15.76 35.85
N SER A 31 -32.17 15.63 35.58
CA SER A 31 -32.59 14.62 34.61
C SER A 31 -32.23 15.16 33.23
N MET A 32 -30.95 15.13 32.91
CA MET A 32 -30.56 15.08 31.51
C MET A 32 -31.22 13.82 30.95
N PRO A 33 -31.94 13.91 29.83
CA PRO A 33 -32.40 12.71 29.18
C PRO A 33 -31.11 11.93 28.86
N TYR A 34 -30.99 10.78 29.49
CA TYR A 34 -30.04 9.75 29.04
C TYR A 34 -30.51 9.41 27.64
N VAL A 35 -29.98 10.11 26.64
CA VAL A 35 -30.14 9.71 25.26
C VAL A 35 -29.43 8.36 25.20
N ASN A 36 -30.24 7.30 25.31
CA ASN A 36 -29.82 5.99 24.81
C ASN A 36 -29.37 6.27 23.37
N ARG A 37 -28.07 6.48 23.17
CA ARG A 37 -27.48 6.16 21.86
C ARG A 37 -27.86 4.71 21.68
N ALA A 38 -28.96 4.47 20.96
CA ALA A 38 -29.20 3.18 20.38
C ALA A 38 -27.85 2.75 19.85
N TRP A 39 -27.34 1.63 20.32
CA TRP A 39 -26.12 1.03 19.78
C TRP A 39 -26.49 0.75 18.33
N ALA A 40 -26.16 1.67 17.43
CA ALA A 40 -26.25 1.39 16.02
C ALA A 40 -25.37 0.17 15.82
N ASP A 41 -25.91 -0.88 15.22
CA ASP A 41 -25.15 -2.08 14.93
C ASP A 41 -23.86 -1.67 14.22
N THR A 42 -22.74 -2.27 14.65
CA THR A 42 -21.46 -2.01 14.01
C THR A 42 -21.56 -2.43 12.54
N VAL A 43 -21.27 -1.50 11.63
CA VAL A 43 -21.28 -1.80 10.20
C VAL A 43 -20.04 -2.62 9.88
N GLU A 44 -20.22 -3.81 9.33
CA GLU A 44 -19.12 -4.61 8.79
C GLU A 44 -18.87 -4.23 7.32
N LEU A 45 -17.62 -3.89 7.00
CA LEU A 45 -17.16 -3.64 5.61
C LEU A 45 -16.20 -4.74 5.17
N ASN A 46 -16.57 -5.45 4.13
CA ASN A 46 -15.72 -6.43 3.49
C ASN A 46 -14.73 -5.73 2.56
N MET A 47 -13.45 -5.90 2.83
CA MET A 47 -12.37 -5.31 2.08
C MET A 47 -11.61 -6.38 1.29
N LEU A 48 -11.34 -6.12 0.01
CA LEU A 48 -10.36 -6.88 -0.77
C LEU A 48 -9.16 -5.99 -1.03
N ALA A 49 -7.97 -6.36 -0.56
CA ALA A 49 -6.79 -5.49 -0.63
C ALA A 49 -5.47 -6.28 -0.57
N TRP A 50 -4.34 -5.62 -0.82
CA TRP A 50 -3.03 -6.07 -0.39
C TRP A 50 -2.96 -6.14 1.14
N TYR A 51 -2.06 -7.01 1.66
CA TYR A 51 -1.80 -7.10 3.09
C TYR A 51 -1.43 -5.73 3.68
N GLY A 52 -1.93 -5.45 4.88
CA GLY A 52 -1.65 -4.22 5.62
C GLY A 52 -2.79 -3.19 5.58
N HIS A 53 -3.56 -3.11 4.50
CA HIS A 53 -4.60 -2.09 4.35
C HIS A 53 -5.79 -2.22 5.31
N GLY A 54 -6.02 -3.40 5.87
CA GLY A 54 -7.06 -3.64 6.88
C GLY A 54 -6.52 -3.63 8.31
N GLU A 55 -5.25 -3.32 8.52
CA GLU A 55 -4.62 -3.31 9.84
C GLU A 55 -4.97 -2.04 10.64
N PRO A 56 -4.95 -2.10 11.99
CA PRO A 56 -5.38 -0.99 12.85
C PRO A 56 -4.63 0.33 12.65
N ASP A 57 -3.37 0.30 12.23
CA ASP A 57 -2.57 1.49 11.92
C ASP A 57 -3.07 2.24 10.68
N VAL A 58 -3.84 1.59 9.81
CA VAL A 58 -4.45 2.21 8.62
C VAL A 58 -5.93 2.54 8.84
N VAL A 59 -6.72 1.59 9.34
CA VAL A 59 -8.19 1.73 9.40
C VAL A 59 -8.73 2.07 10.78
N GLY A 60 -7.93 1.96 11.86
CA GLY A 60 -8.40 2.04 13.24
C GLY A 60 -9.08 3.37 13.60
N GLU A 61 -8.56 4.50 13.11
CA GLU A 61 -9.19 5.81 13.32
C GLU A 61 -10.57 5.89 12.65
N PHE A 62 -10.67 5.41 11.41
CA PHE A 62 -11.93 5.37 10.67
C PHE A 62 -12.95 4.42 11.33
N GLU A 63 -12.51 3.22 11.74
CA GLU A 63 -13.35 2.24 12.45
C GLU A 63 -13.97 2.86 13.70
N GLN A 64 -13.15 3.51 14.52
CA GLN A 64 -13.58 4.14 15.76
C GLN A 64 -14.54 5.32 15.51
N ALA A 65 -14.23 6.18 14.54
CA ALA A 65 -15.02 7.38 14.24
C ALA A 65 -16.39 7.05 13.65
N ASN A 66 -16.53 5.93 12.93
CA ASN A 66 -17.75 5.59 12.18
C ASN A 66 -18.50 4.36 12.71
N ASN A 67 -18.08 3.74 13.82
CA ASN A 67 -18.60 2.47 14.32
C ASN A 67 -18.63 1.38 13.24
N VAL A 68 -17.50 1.21 12.57
CA VAL A 68 -17.28 0.25 11.48
C VAL A 68 -16.28 -0.82 11.91
N LYS A 69 -16.39 -2.02 11.34
CA LYS A 69 -15.38 -3.06 11.45
C LYS A 69 -15.04 -3.60 10.06
N PHE A 70 -13.77 -3.52 9.68
CA PHE A 70 -13.32 -4.12 8.43
C PHE A 70 -13.12 -5.63 8.56
N LYS A 71 -13.47 -6.34 7.49
CA LYS A 71 -13.23 -7.77 7.25
C LYS A 71 -12.31 -7.90 6.03
N PRO A 72 -10.99 -7.79 6.23
CA PRO A 72 -10.07 -7.82 5.09
C PRO A 72 -9.91 -9.24 4.56
N LYS A 73 -9.95 -9.37 3.24
CA LYS A 73 -9.44 -10.47 2.44
C LYS A 73 -8.23 -9.96 1.68
N TYR A 74 -7.08 -10.58 1.93
CA TYR A 74 -5.84 -10.21 1.28
C TYR A 74 -5.59 -11.07 0.04
N TYR A 75 -5.06 -10.44 -1.02
CA TYR A 75 -4.67 -11.10 -2.25
C TYR A 75 -3.15 -10.95 -2.50
N ALA A 76 -2.61 -11.76 -3.41
CA ALA A 76 -1.21 -11.73 -3.83
C ALA A 76 -1.12 -11.62 -5.36
N GLY A 77 -1.06 -10.38 -5.87
CA GLY A 77 -1.01 -10.08 -7.31
C GLY A 77 -2.38 -9.91 -7.96
N GLY A 78 -2.40 -9.14 -9.07
CA GLY A 78 -3.62 -8.75 -9.76
C GLY A 78 -4.46 -9.92 -10.27
N ASP A 79 -3.81 -10.97 -10.80
CA ASP A 79 -4.51 -12.16 -11.29
C ASP A 79 -5.25 -12.89 -10.16
N ASN A 80 -4.62 -13.00 -8.97
CA ASN A 80 -5.26 -13.57 -7.80
C ASN A 80 -6.44 -12.72 -7.32
N MET A 81 -6.31 -11.38 -7.34
CA MET A 81 -7.39 -10.45 -7.03
C MET A 81 -8.59 -10.66 -7.98
N LEU A 82 -8.36 -10.68 -9.29
CA LEU A 82 -9.40 -10.89 -10.29
C LEU A 82 -10.09 -12.24 -10.11
N ALA A 83 -9.33 -13.30 -9.82
CA ALA A 83 -9.89 -14.64 -9.57
C ALA A 83 -10.76 -14.67 -8.31
N LEU A 84 -10.34 -14.01 -7.22
CA LEU A 84 -11.13 -13.91 -5.98
C LEU A 84 -12.46 -13.18 -6.21
N ILE A 85 -12.46 -12.08 -6.98
CA ILE A 85 -13.68 -11.33 -7.29
C ILE A 85 -14.60 -12.15 -8.18
N ALA A 86 -14.07 -12.77 -9.25
CA ALA A 86 -14.85 -13.58 -10.20
C ALA A 86 -15.54 -14.79 -9.54
N GLN A 87 -14.94 -15.35 -8.49
CA GLN A 87 -15.49 -16.47 -7.74
C GLN A 87 -16.47 -16.04 -6.63
N SER A 88 -16.59 -14.73 -6.37
CA SER A 88 -17.43 -14.20 -5.30
C SER A 88 -18.76 -13.68 -5.84
N PRO A 89 -19.87 -13.84 -5.11
CA PRO A 89 -21.14 -13.22 -5.48
C PRO A 89 -21.01 -11.68 -5.56
N PRO A 90 -21.76 -11.00 -6.44
CA PRO A 90 -21.82 -9.54 -6.46
C PRO A 90 -22.16 -8.97 -5.07
N GLY A 91 -21.49 -7.87 -4.67
CA GLY A 91 -21.67 -7.25 -3.36
C GLY A 91 -20.94 -7.96 -2.21
N THR A 92 -20.09 -8.97 -2.49
CA THR A 92 -19.26 -9.61 -1.48
C THR A 92 -18.24 -8.63 -0.89
N TYR A 93 -17.62 -7.80 -1.70
CA TYR A 93 -16.65 -6.79 -1.27
C TYR A 93 -17.26 -5.40 -1.36
N ASP A 94 -17.15 -4.64 -0.25
CA ASP A 94 -17.64 -3.26 -0.17
C ASP A 94 -16.61 -2.29 -0.77
N VAL A 95 -15.34 -2.52 -0.46
CA VAL A 95 -14.21 -1.74 -0.98
C VAL A 95 -13.14 -2.67 -1.55
N ILE A 96 -12.61 -2.28 -2.69
CA ILE A 96 -11.59 -3.03 -3.41
C ILE A 96 -10.41 -2.10 -3.65
N LEU A 97 -9.26 -2.43 -3.05
CA LEU A 97 -7.99 -1.85 -3.42
C LEU A 97 -7.42 -2.67 -4.57
N SER A 98 -7.04 -2.00 -5.64
CA SER A 98 -6.33 -2.63 -6.75
C SER A 98 -5.09 -1.84 -7.13
N ASP A 99 -4.12 -2.51 -7.71
CA ASP A 99 -3.13 -1.82 -8.52
C ASP A 99 -3.85 -1.15 -9.71
N ALA A 100 -3.46 0.08 -10.02
CA ALA A 100 -4.22 0.94 -10.93
C ALA A 100 -4.32 0.37 -12.36
N GLU A 101 -3.34 -0.40 -12.81
CA GLU A 101 -3.36 -1.07 -14.11
C GLU A 101 -4.49 -2.09 -14.28
N PHE A 102 -5.07 -2.60 -13.18
CA PHE A 102 -6.19 -3.56 -13.22
C PHE A 102 -7.57 -2.89 -13.14
N VAL A 103 -7.65 -1.59 -12.86
CA VAL A 103 -8.95 -0.89 -12.70
C VAL A 103 -9.81 -0.99 -13.94
N GLN A 104 -9.21 -0.89 -15.12
CA GLN A 104 -9.96 -1.02 -16.37
C GLN A 104 -10.59 -2.40 -16.50
N GLN A 105 -9.86 -3.48 -16.19
CA GLN A 105 -10.39 -4.85 -16.23
C GLN A 105 -11.52 -5.05 -15.20
N LEU A 106 -11.37 -4.49 -13.98
CA LEU A 106 -12.43 -4.54 -12.96
C LEU A 106 -13.71 -3.85 -13.44
N ASN A 107 -13.57 -2.71 -14.11
CA ASN A 107 -14.70 -1.97 -14.67
C ASN A 107 -15.34 -2.71 -15.84
N GLU A 108 -14.56 -3.22 -16.78
CA GLU A 108 -15.06 -3.96 -17.95
C GLU A 108 -15.79 -5.25 -17.55
N ALA A 109 -15.33 -5.92 -16.50
CA ALA A 109 -15.98 -7.09 -15.93
C ALA A 109 -17.22 -6.73 -15.07
N GLY A 110 -17.48 -5.44 -14.82
CA GLY A 110 -18.63 -5.00 -14.03
C GLY A 110 -18.51 -5.27 -12.54
N TYR A 111 -17.29 -5.30 -11.98
CA TYR A 111 -17.02 -5.60 -10.57
C TYR A 111 -17.01 -4.38 -9.66
N ILE A 112 -16.93 -3.19 -10.22
CA ILE A 112 -16.85 -1.93 -9.47
C ILE A 112 -17.92 -0.94 -9.92
N ASP A 113 -18.33 -0.06 -9.01
CA ASP A 113 -19.34 0.96 -9.27
C ASP A 113 -18.74 2.27 -9.81
N GLU A 114 -19.56 3.02 -10.55
CA GLU A 114 -19.27 4.40 -10.92
C GLU A 114 -19.22 5.28 -9.67
N LEU A 115 -18.19 6.13 -9.59
CA LEU A 115 -17.97 7.09 -8.52
C LEU A 115 -18.34 8.50 -8.99
N ASN A 116 -18.88 9.33 -8.08
CA ASN A 116 -19.09 10.73 -8.39
C ASN A 116 -17.79 11.51 -8.11
N PRO A 117 -17.14 12.13 -9.11
CA PRO A 117 -15.90 12.87 -8.92
C PRO A 117 -15.98 14.00 -7.90
N ALA A 118 -17.16 14.63 -7.76
CA ALA A 118 -17.38 15.72 -6.80
C ALA A 118 -17.26 15.28 -5.32
N ASP A 119 -17.33 13.98 -5.06
CA ASP A 119 -17.17 13.42 -3.71
C ASP A 119 -15.71 13.34 -3.25
N TYR A 120 -14.73 13.59 -4.13
CA TYR A 120 -13.30 13.37 -3.86
C TYR A 120 -12.48 14.65 -4.10
N PRO A 121 -11.40 14.88 -3.32
CA PRO A 121 -10.63 16.12 -3.37
C PRO A 121 -9.59 16.12 -4.51
N PHE A 122 -10.03 16.00 -5.77
CA PHE A 122 -9.13 15.94 -6.93
C PHE A 122 -8.22 17.19 -7.07
N ASP A 123 -8.65 18.36 -6.57
CA ASP A 123 -7.83 19.57 -6.58
C ASP A 123 -6.67 19.54 -5.58
N ASP A 124 -6.71 18.60 -4.63
CA ASP A 124 -5.63 18.37 -3.67
C ASP A 124 -4.53 17.44 -4.18
N PHE A 125 -4.68 16.80 -5.34
CA PHE A 125 -3.59 16.02 -5.92
C PHE A 125 -2.32 16.85 -6.12
N LEU A 126 -1.15 16.22 -5.96
CA LEU A 126 0.15 16.86 -6.09
C LEU A 126 0.39 17.44 -7.48
N PHE A 127 -0.19 16.87 -8.52
CA PHE A 127 -0.20 17.42 -9.86
C PHE A 127 -1.43 17.01 -10.69
N ASP A 128 -1.75 17.83 -11.69
CA ASP A 128 -3.03 17.76 -12.40
C ASP A 128 -3.20 16.48 -13.24
N GLU A 129 -2.11 15.89 -13.73
CA GLU A 129 -2.13 14.66 -14.52
C GLU A 129 -2.76 13.49 -13.72
N TRP A 130 -2.65 13.51 -12.41
CA TRP A 130 -3.25 12.48 -11.56
C TRP A 130 -4.77 12.60 -11.41
N LYS A 131 -5.36 13.75 -11.77
CA LYS A 131 -6.83 13.90 -11.81
C LYS A 131 -7.48 13.01 -12.87
N GLN A 132 -6.75 12.72 -13.96
CA GLN A 132 -7.16 11.85 -15.05
C GLN A 132 -6.26 10.61 -15.13
N PHE A 133 -6.05 9.94 -13.99
CA PHE A 133 -5.13 8.81 -13.91
C PHE A 133 -5.55 7.69 -14.87
N PRO A 134 -4.61 7.08 -15.60
CA PRO A 134 -4.92 6.03 -16.58
C PRO A 134 -5.74 4.88 -15.98
N GLY A 135 -6.76 4.41 -16.72
CA GLY A 135 -7.62 3.31 -16.31
C GLY A 135 -8.71 3.65 -15.28
N HIS A 136 -8.62 4.80 -14.57
CA HIS A 136 -9.64 5.17 -13.58
C HIS A 136 -10.92 5.72 -14.21
N TRP A 137 -10.82 6.25 -15.43
CA TRP A 137 -11.90 6.88 -16.14
C TRP A 137 -12.27 6.07 -17.40
N LYS A 138 -13.58 5.92 -17.65
CA LYS A 138 -14.12 5.34 -18.86
C LYS A 138 -15.33 6.15 -19.28
N ASP A 139 -15.36 6.60 -20.54
CA ASP A 139 -16.45 7.40 -21.11
C ASP A 139 -16.84 8.62 -20.27
N GLY A 140 -15.84 9.29 -19.67
CA GLY A 140 -16.02 10.46 -18.79
C GLY A 140 -16.51 10.13 -17.37
N LYS A 141 -16.62 8.86 -16.99
CA LYS A 141 -17.07 8.37 -15.71
C LYS A 141 -15.89 7.84 -14.89
N LEU A 142 -15.89 8.12 -13.59
CA LEU A 142 -14.89 7.69 -12.64
C LEU A 142 -15.25 6.34 -12.02
N TYR A 143 -14.27 5.43 -11.87
CA TYR A 143 -14.48 4.09 -11.28
C TYR A 143 -13.50 3.78 -10.14
N SER A 144 -12.43 4.54 -10.00
CA SER A 144 -11.45 4.34 -8.94
C SER A 144 -10.74 5.65 -8.58
N VAL A 145 -10.22 5.74 -7.37
CA VAL A 145 -9.48 6.89 -6.88
C VAL A 145 -8.09 6.47 -6.43
N MET A 146 -7.06 7.06 -7.03
CA MET A 146 -5.68 6.86 -6.62
C MET A 146 -5.48 7.35 -5.20
N VAL A 147 -4.89 6.52 -4.34
CA VAL A 147 -4.71 6.86 -2.91
C VAL A 147 -3.26 6.84 -2.46
N ARG A 148 -2.40 6.12 -3.15
CA ARG A 148 -0.97 6.06 -2.83
C ARG A 148 -0.18 5.51 -4.01
N CYS A 149 1.11 5.77 -4.01
CA CYS A 149 2.04 5.18 -4.96
C CYS A 149 3.42 5.00 -4.34
N GLY A 150 4.28 4.34 -5.08
CA GLY A 150 5.69 4.24 -4.77
C GLY A 150 6.48 3.90 -6.03
N HIS A 151 7.76 3.64 -5.88
CA HIS A 151 8.59 3.25 -7.02
C HIS A 151 9.28 1.93 -6.78
N LEU A 152 9.66 1.30 -7.87
CA LEU A 152 10.52 0.13 -7.95
C LEU A 152 11.81 0.56 -8.65
N GLY A 153 12.93 0.03 -8.17
CA GLY A 153 14.24 0.33 -8.73
C GLY A 153 15.24 -0.77 -8.40
N VAL A 154 16.48 -0.41 -8.15
CA VAL A 154 17.49 -1.33 -7.63
C VAL A 154 17.39 -1.38 -6.12
N SER A 155 17.07 -2.55 -5.59
CA SER A 155 17.08 -2.84 -4.14
C SER A 155 18.26 -3.75 -3.82
N TYR A 156 19.07 -3.39 -2.82
CA TYR A 156 20.37 -4.00 -2.61
C TYR A 156 20.84 -3.95 -1.15
N ASN A 157 21.77 -4.84 -0.81
CA ASN A 157 22.53 -4.81 0.44
C ASN A 157 23.68 -3.80 0.31
N THR A 158 23.70 -2.77 1.16
CA THR A 158 24.63 -1.65 1.11
C THR A 158 26.09 -2.02 1.46
N LYS A 159 26.31 -3.19 2.06
CA LYS A 159 27.63 -3.73 2.33
C LYS A 159 28.22 -4.50 1.14
N ALA A 160 27.36 -4.96 0.22
CA ALA A 160 27.76 -5.74 -0.94
C ALA A 160 27.81 -4.93 -2.23
N ILE A 161 26.96 -3.92 -2.37
CA ILE A 161 26.83 -3.08 -3.56
C ILE A 161 26.87 -1.62 -3.08
N SER A 162 27.73 -0.82 -3.69
CA SER A 162 27.81 0.61 -3.40
C SER A 162 26.63 1.39 -4.04
N ALA A 163 26.36 2.58 -3.56
CA ALA A 163 25.31 3.45 -4.13
C ALA A 163 25.57 3.78 -5.61
N ASP A 164 26.84 4.01 -5.98
CA ASP A 164 27.22 4.30 -7.36
C ASP A 164 26.99 3.10 -8.29
N GLU A 165 27.24 1.89 -7.82
CA GLU A 165 26.96 0.66 -8.58
C GLU A 165 25.46 0.42 -8.72
N ALA A 166 24.68 0.66 -7.64
CA ALA A 166 23.23 0.55 -7.63
C ALA A 166 22.53 1.60 -8.51
N ALA A 167 23.22 2.69 -8.89
CA ALA A 167 22.70 3.70 -9.81
C ALA A 167 22.43 3.17 -11.24
N SER A 168 22.60 1.87 -11.51
CA SER A 168 22.21 1.22 -12.76
C SER A 168 21.79 -0.22 -12.50
N TYR A 169 20.77 -0.71 -13.22
CA TYR A 169 20.39 -2.14 -13.21
C TYR A 169 21.53 -3.07 -13.61
N LYS A 170 22.59 -2.55 -14.27
CA LYS A 170 23.79 -3.33 -14.59
C LYS A 170 24.41 -4.01 -13.37
N CYS A 171 24.20 -3.48 -12.16
CA CYS A 171 24.72 -4.10 -10.94
C CYS A 171 24.21 -5.53 -10.73
N PHE A 172 23.07 -5.90 -11.30
CA PHE A 172 22.52 -7.25 -11.20
C PHE A 172 23.38 -8.33 -11.89
N TRP A 173 24.27 -7.95 -12.81
CA TRP A 173 25.20 -8.87 -13.49
C TRP A 173 26.60 -8.93 -12.84
N LYS A 174 26.80 -8.33 -11.67
CA LYS A 174 28.09 -8.38 -10.97
C LYS A 174 28.41 -9.82 -10.57
N PRO A 175 29.69 -10.26 -10.71
CA PRO A 175 30.12 -11.60 -10.31
C PRO A 175 29.84 -11.90 -8.83
N GLU A 176 29.93 -10.89 -7.96
CA GLU A 176 29.79 -11.00 -6.51
C GLU A 176 28.36 -11.37 -6.08
N ILE A 177 27.36 -11.09 -6.92
CA ILE A 177 25.96 -11.40 -6.63
C ILE A 177 25.47 -12.66 -7.36
N LYS A 178 26.36 -13.44 -8.00
CA LYS A 178 25.99 -14.70 -8.65
C LYS A 178 25.28 -15.64 -7.68
N GLY A 179 24.04 -16.04 -8.02
CA GLY A 179 23.19 -16.85 -7.16
C GLY A 179 22.63 -16.10 -5.94
N LYS A 180 22.74 -14.76 -5.90
CA LYS A 180 22.28 -13.91 -4.79
C LYS A 180 21.41 -12.74 -5.23
N LEU A 181 20.95 -12.73 -6.47
CA LEU A 181 19.87 -11.88 -6.93
C LEU A 181 18.54 -12.58 -6.68
N GLY A 182 17.64 -11.96 -5.91
CA GLY A 182 16.27 -12.41 -5.76
C GLY A 182 15.34 -11.69 -6.75
N HIS A 183 14.24 -12.33 -7.06
CA HIS A 183 13.10 -11.69 -7.72
C HIS A 183 11.89 -11.74 -6.80
N PHE A 184 11.19 -10.63 -6.64
CA PHE A 184 9.81 -10.67 -6.20
C PHE A 184 8.99 -11.41 -7.26
N ASP A 185 8.27 -12.48 -6.89
CA ASP A 185 7.66 -13.39 -7.86
C ASP A 185 6.43 -12.77 -8.57
N TRP A 186 6.69 -11.78 -9.39
CA TRP A 186 5.70 -11.15 -10.24
C TRP A 186 6.33 -10.63 -11.54
N HIS A 187 5.79 -11.05 -12.68
CA HIS A 187 6.35 -10.74 -14.00
C HIS A 187 6.38 -9.24 -14.33
N LEU A 188 5.27 -8.50 -14.08
CA LEU A 188 5.15 -7.09 -14.49
C LEU A 188 6.30 -6.20 -13.99
N PRO A 189 6.59 -6.12 -12.66
CA PRO A 189 7.67 -5.27 -12.20
C PRO A 189 9.04 -5.69 -12.72
N ASN A 190 9.32 -6.99 -12.74
CA ASN A 190 10.63 -7.50 -13.11
C ASN A 190 10.93 -7.32 -14.60
N LEU A 191 10.01 -7.69 -15.48
CA LEU A 191 10.17 -7.52 -16.93
C LEU A 191 10.13 -6.05 -17.34
N GLY A 192 9.33 -5.23 -16.64
CA GLY A 192 9.33 -3.77 -16.82
C GLY A 192 10.68 -3.13 -16.49
N GLN A 193 11.36 -3.57 -15.41
CA GLN A 193 12.73 -3.12 -15.08
C GLN A 193 13.75 -3.53 -16.14
N LEU A 194 13.68 -4.76 -16.64
CA LEU A 194 14.54 -5.22 -17.73
C LEU A 194 14.27 -4.49 -19.04
N SER A 195 13.01 -4.12 -19.29
CA SER A 195 12.63 -3.29 -20.42
C SER A 195 13.27 -1.89 -20.33
N LEU A 196 13.23 -1.24 -19.15
CA LEU A 196 13.95 0.02 -18.92
C LEU A 196 15.46 -0.14 -19.11
N TYR A 197 16.05 -1.19 -18.58
CA TYR A 197 17.47 -1.50 -18.73
C TYR A 197 17.88 -1.60 -20.21
N ASN A 198 17.00 -2.14 -21.07
CA ASN A 198 17.20 -2.21 -22.52
C ASN A 198 16.97 -0.87 -23.24
N GLY A 199 16.62 0.21 -22.52
CA GLY A 199 16.42 1.56 -23.06
C GLY A 199 15.02 1.83 -23.60
N ASN A 200 14.02 0.99 -23.30
CA ASN A 200 12.64 1.21 -23.73
C ASN A 200 11.98 2.32 -22.90
N ALA A 201 11.75 3.48 -23.51
CA ALA A 201 11.15 4.63 -22.85
C ALA A 201 9.71 4.37 -22.35
N LYS A 202 9.01 3.42 -22.96
CA LYS A 202 7.68 2.92 -22.58
C LYS A 202 7.78 1.44 -22.26
N PRO A 203 8.14 1.05 -21.03
CA PRO A 203 8.56 -0.34 -20.73
C PRO A 203 7.46 -1.39 -20.92
N PHE A 204 6.19 -1.01 -20.99
CA PHE A 204 5.03 -1.90 -21.20
C PHE A 204 4.37 -1.73 -22.59
N ASP A 205 4.86 -0.80 -23.42
CA ASP A 205 4.43 -0.58 -24.81
C ASP A 205 5.62 -0.79 -25.73
N ILE A 206 5.99 -2.05 -25.91
CA ILE A 206 7.19 -2.47 -26.67
C ILE A 206 6.79 -3.40 -27.81
N ASP A 207 7.47 -3.26 -28.95
CA ASP A 207 7.23 -4.13 -30.11
C ASP A 207 7.83 -5.53 -29.92
N ALA A 208 7.60 -6.42 -30.89
CA ALA A 208 8.05 -7.79 -30.83
C ALA A 208 9.59 -7.91 -30.76
N ALA A 209 10.34 -7.00 -31.40
CA ALA A 209 11.80 -7.01 -31.34
C ALA A 209 12.33 -6.60 -29.96
N ALA A 210 11.77 -5.55 -29.39
CA ALA A 210 12.08 -5.12 -28.03
C ALA A 210 11.66 -6.18 -26.99
N TRP A 211 10.51 -6.84 -27.19
CA TRP A 211 10.09 -7.97 -26.35
C TRP A 211 11.08 -9.13 -26.38
N SER A 212 11.51 -9.56 -27.58
CA SER A 212 12.55 -10.59 -27.72
C SER A 212 13.83 -10.18 -26.98
N LYS A 213 14.20 -8.90 -27.03
CA LYS A 213 15.37 -8.39 -26.31
C LYS A 213 15.22 -8.44 -24.79
N VAL A 214 14.02 -8.15 -24.27
CA VAL A 214 13.72 -8.29 -22.82
C VAL A 214 13.87 -9.74 -22.39
N GLN A 215 13.36 -10.70 -23.18
CA GLN A 215 13.51 -12.14 -22.92
C GLN A 215 14.98 -12.59 -22.93
N GLU A 216 15.77 -12.15 -23.91
CA GLU A 216 17.21 -12.43 -23.93
C GLU A 216 17.94 -11.87 -22.71
N THR A 217 17.61 -10.64 -22.33
CA THR A 217 18.19 -9.98 -21.15
C THR A 217 17.84 -10.75 -19.88
N ALA A 218 16.58 -11.18 -19.71
CA ALA A 218 16.18 -12.02 -18.60
C ALA A 218 16.95 -13.35 -18.55
N ARG A 219 17.06 -14.06 -19.69
CA ARG A 219 17.84 -15.31 -19.75
C ARG A 219 19.31 -15.07 -19.41
N SER A 220 19.91 -13.95 -19.83
CA SER A 220 21.29 -13.59 -19.45
C SER A 220 21.47 -13.32 -17.96
N LEU A 221 20.40 -12.89 -17.29
CA LEU A 221 20.39 -12.62 -15.85
C LEU A 221 20.21 -13.90 -15.01
N ARG A 222 19.66 -14.98 -15.60
CA ARG A 222 19.31 -16.21 -14.89
C ARG A 222 20.44 -16.81 -14.03
N PRO A 223 21.72 -16.80 -14.44
CA PRO A 223 22.83 -17.28 -13.62
C PRO A 223 23.08 -16.49 -12.33
N GLN A 224 22.57 -15.27 -12.22
CA GLN A 224 22.67 -14.41 -11.04
C GLN A 224 21.56 -14.73 -10.01
N VAL A 225 20.46 -15.37 -10.46
CA VAL A 225 19.25 -15.55 -9.68
C VAL A 225 19.40 -16.66 -8.64
N GLY A 226 19.22 -16.31 -7.36
CA GLY A 226 19.19 -17.24 -6.23
C GLY A 226 17.78 -17.74 -5.89
N GLY A 227 16.74 -16.99 -6.28
CA GLY A 227 15.37 -17.40 -5.99
C GLY A 227 14.30 -16.41 -6.44
N PHE A 228 13.06 -16.89 -6.38
CA PHE A 228 11.83 -16.13 -6.59
C PHE A 228 11.03 -16.17 -5.29
N PHE A 229 10.61 -15.02 -4.81
CA PHE A 229 10.10 -14.87 -3.45
C PHE A 229 8.74 -14.20 -3.43
N ASP A 230 7.86 -14.69 -2.56
CA ASP A 230 6.66 -13.99 -2.16
C ASP A 230 7.00 -12.80 -1.23
N TYR A 231 5.97 -12.12 -0.72
CA TYR A 231 6.12 -10.97 0.17
C TYR A 231 7.01 -11.30 1.38
N GLY A 232 6.69 -12.35 2.13
CA GLY A 232 7.43 -12.74 3.35
C GLY A 232 8.84 -13.23 3.05
N GLY A 233 9.00 -14.02 2.01
CA GLY A 233 10.30 -14.51 1.54
C GLY A 233 11.23 -13.38 1.11
N THR A 234 10.70 -12.34 0.47
CA THR A 234 11.47 -11.15 0.07
C THR A 234 12.05 -10.42 1.28
N PHE A 235 11.24 -10.16 2.32
CA PHE A 235 11.73 -9.56 3.55
C PHE A 235 12.81 -10.41 4.22
N ASN A 236 12.57 -11.70 4.38
CA ASN A 236 13.49 -12.59 5.08
C ASN A 236 14.81 -12.76 4.35
N SER A 237 14.79 -12.96 3.04
CA SER A 237 16.01 -13.20 2.25
C SER A 237 16.92 -11.97 2.19
N LEU A 238 16.36 -10.75 2.14
CA LEU A 238 17.14 -9.51 2.23
C LEU A 238 17.64 -9.25 3.65
N LYS A 239 16.78 -9.41 4.67
CA LYS A 239 17.14 -9.16 6.07
C LYS A 239 18.30 -10.06 6.53
N ASN A 240 18.27 -11.32 6.12
CA ASN A 240 19.28 -12.31 6.51
C ASN A 240 20.53 -12.29 5.61
N GLY A 241 20.58 -11.45 4.56
CA GLY A 241 21.68 -11.39 3.61
C GLY A 241 21.81 -12.64 2.73
N GLU A 242 20.77 -13.44 2.62
CA GLU A 242 20.67 -14.55 1.68
C GLU A 242 20.71 -14.03 0.25
N MET A 243 19.89 -12.99 -0.02
CA MET A 243 19.96 -12.23 -1.27
C MET A 243 20.68 -10.89 -1.02
N LEU A 244 21.58 -10.54 -1.96
CA LEU A 244 22.33 -9.27 -1.91
C LEU A 244 21.72 -8.19 -2.80
N ALA A 245 20.86 -8.57 -3.74
CA ALA A 245 20.04 -7.68 -4.52
C ALA A 245 18.66 -8.30 -4.73
N MET A 246 17.67 -7.47 -4.97
CA MET A 246 16.30 -7.90 -5.25
C MET A 246 15.72 -7.05 -6.37
N ALA A 247 15.22 -7.71 -7.40
CA ALA A 247 14.48 -7.08 -8.49
C ALA A 247 12.96 -7.15 -8.23
N GLY A 248 12.21 -6.25 -8.84
CA GLY A 248 10.75 -6.19 -8.72
C GLY A 248 10.23 -5.52 -7.46
N ILE A 249 11.10 -4.96 -6.63
CA ILE A 249 10.74 -4.22 -5.41
C ILE A 249 11.36 -2.83 -5.36
N GLY A 250 11.04 -2.08 -4.30
CA GLY A 250 11.58 -0.75 -4.04
C GLY A 250 11.55 -0.42 -2.55
N ASP A 251 11.43 0.85 -2.23
CA ASP A 251 11.43 1.35 -0.85
C ASP A 251 10.34 0.74 0.04
N TRP A 252 9.24 0.28 -0.53
CA TRP A 252 8.15 -0.36 0.20
C TRP A 252 8.58 -1.63 0.98
N ILE A 253 9.68 -2.29 0.57
CA ILE A 253 10.33 -3.37 1.33
C ILE A 253 11.55 -2.84 2.07
N THR A 254 12.49 -2.20 1.36
CA THR A 254 13.75 -1.79 1.96
C THR A 254 13.57 -0.73 3.03
N GLY A 255 12.56 0.12 2.92
CA GLY A 255 12.23 1.12 3.94
C GLY A 255 11.81 0.51 5.28
N VAL A 256 11.02 -0.57 5.25
CA VAL A 256 10.68 -1.31 6.49
C VAL A 256 11.93 -1.94 7.09
N LEU A 257 12.73 -2.61 6.25
CA LEU A 257 13.97 -3.27 6.71
C LEU A 257 15.00 -2.27 7.26
N GLN A 258 15.12 -1.06 6.69
CA GLN A 258 15.96 0.01 7.22
C GLN A 258 15.52 0.47 8.60
N LYS A 259 14.21 0.59 8.84
CA LYS A 259 13.65 0.92 10.17
C LYS A 259 14.01 -0.16 11.20
N ASP A 260 14.12 -1.41 10.77
CA ASP A 260 14.58 -2.55 11.56
C ASP A 260 16.13 -2.62 11.70
N GLY A 261 16.87 -1.68 11.12
CA GLY A 261 18.33 -1.62 11.18
C GLY A 261 19.06 -2.52 10.18
N ALA A 262 18.39 -3.02 9.13
CA ALA A 262 19.05 -3.81 8.08
C ALA A 262 19.87 -2.91 7.14
N ASP A 263 21.00 -3.44 6.67
CA ASP A 263 21.91 -2.76 5.73
C ASP A 263 21.42 -2.91 4.29
N VAL A 264 20.25 -2.36 3.99
CA VAL A 264 19.63 -2.42 2.66
C VAL A 264 19.20 -1.03 2.19
N ALA A 265 19.09 -0.82 0.90
CA ALA A 265 18.57 0.41 0.31
C ALA A 265 17.86 0.13 -1.01
N SER A 266 17.04 1.08 -1.44
CA SER A 266 16.50 1.14 -2.80
C SER A 266 16.87 2.46 -3.44
N VAL A 267 17.13 2.44 -4.75
CA VAL A 267 17.44 3.63 -5.55
C VAL A 267 16.74 3.54 -6.90
N VAL A 268 16.34 4.69 -7.42
CA VAL A 268 15.90 4.80 -8.81
C VAL A 268 17.16 4.89 -9.68
N PRO A 269 17.44 3.88 -10.53
CA PRO A 269 18.65 3.88 -11.34
C PRO A 269 18.54 4.86 -12.52
N LYS A 270 19.65 5.12 -13.19
CA LYS A 270 19.73 6.06 -14.33
C LYS A 270 18.85 5.65 -15.52
N GLU A 271 18.55 4.39 -15.68
CA GLU A 271 17.64 3.87 -16.70
C GLU A 271 16.16 4.18 -16.38
N GLY A 272 15.87 4.60 -15.14
CA GLY A 272 14.54 4.93 -14.65
C GLY A 272 13.98 3.88 -13.70
N GLY A 273 12.91 4.27 -13.02
CA GLY A 273 12.13 3.40 -12.11
C GLY A 273 10.75 3.07 -12.67
N ILE A 274 10.06 2.18 -11.98
CA ILE A 274 8.67 1.82 -12.26
C ILE A 274 7.79 2.33 -11.11
N GLN A 275 6.77 3.14 -11.41
CA GLN A 275 5.76 3.54 -10.44
C GLN A 275 4.73 2.42 -10.28
N TRP A 276 4.52 1.94 -9.07
CA TRP A 276 3.32 1.23 -8.69
C TRP A 276 2.32 2.21 -8.08
N THR A 277 1.04 1.93 -8.27
CA THR A 277 -0.05 2.82 -7.82
C THR A 277 -1.20 1.98 -7.32
N GLU A 278 -1.70 2.30 -6.15
CA GLU A 278 -2.86 1.67 -5.56
C GLU A 278 -4.05 2.62 -5.51
N SER A 279 -5.22 2.07 -5.79
CA SER A 279 -6.45 2.83 -5.96
C SER A 279 -7.63 2.12 -5.31
N TRP A 280 -8.51 2.88 -4.67
CA TRP A 280 -9.75 2.37 -4.08
C TRP A 280 -10.92 2.49 -5.04
N SER A 281 -11.65 1.39 -5.16
CA SER A 281 -12.95 1.32 -5.84
C SER A 281 -14.04 0.84 -4.88
N ILE A 282 -15.29 1.13 -5.18
CA ILE A 282 -16.45 0.59 -4.49
C ILE A 282 -16.94 -0.65 -5.24
N GLY A 283 -17.13 -1.75 -4.51
CA GLY A 283 -17.55 -3.02 -5.11
C GLY A 283 -18.99 -2.96 -5.61
N LYS A 284 -19.21 -3.52 -6.81
CA LYS A 284 -20.53 -3.56 -7.45
C LYS A 284 -21.54 -4.34 -6.62
N GLY A 285 -22.68 -3.71 -6.35
CA GLY A 285 -23.78 -4.35 -5.62
C GLY A 285 -23.59 -4.40 -4.09
N THR A 286 -22.63 -3.66 -3.54
CA THR A 286 -22.49 -3.50 -2.09
C THR A 286 -23.75 -2.90 -1.46
N LYS A 287 -24.09 -3.37 -0.26
CA LYS A 287 -25.17 -2.80 0.57
C LYS A 287 -24.70 -1.62 1.42
N ASN A 288 -23.39 -1.41 1.49
CA ASN A 288 -22.74 -0.42 2.34
C ASN A 288 -22.13 0.74 1.52
N ALA A 289 -22.68 1.07 0.34
CA ALA A 289 -22.08 2.03 -0.60
C ALA A 289 -21.73 3.39 0.03
N ASP A 290 -22.61 3.93 0.90
CA ASP A 290 -22.34 5.21 1.57
C ASP A 290 -21.17 5.14 2.54
N MET A 291 -21.02 4.02 3.26
CA MET A 291 -19.91 3.84 4.19
C MET A 291 -18.62 3.52 3.45
N ALA A 292 -18.66 2.74 2.37
CA ALA A 292 -17.56 2.51 1.45
C ALA A 292 -17.05 3.83 0.85
N LYS A 293 -17.96 4.71 0.41
CA LYS A 293 -17.63 6.05 -0.08
C LYS A 293 -16.92 6.88 0.99
N LYS A 294 -17.46 6.93 2.22
CA LYS A 294 -16.81 7.64 3.33
C LYS A 294 -15.41 7.12 3.61
N PHE A 295 -15.19 5.82 3.50
CA PHE A 295 -13.86 5.25 3.67
C PHE A 295 -12.89 5.71 2.57
N VAL A 296 -13.29 5.69 1.30
CA VAL A 296 -12.44 6.19 0.21
C VAL A 296 -12.15 7.69 0.39
N GLN A 297 -13.14 8.48 0.82
CA GLN A 297 -12.94 9.90 1.17
C GLN A 297 -11.95 10.08 2.32
N TYR A 298 -12.04 9.24 3.37
CA TYR A 298 -11.07 9.24 4.47
C TYR A 298 -9.66 8.93 3.97
N MET A 299 -9.48 7.91 3.12
CA MET A 299 -8.17 7.57 2.57
C MET A 299 -7.56 8.70 1.72
N MET A 300 -8.38 9.59 1.16
CA MET A 300 -7.95 10.81 0.44
C MET A 300 -7.74 12.01 1.36
N SER A 301 -8.19 11.97 2.62
CA SER A 301 -7.95 13.04 3.59
C SER A 301 -6.47 13.11 4.01
N PRO A 302 -5.99 14.24 4.54
CA PRO A 302 -4.61 14.32 5.03
C PRO A 302 -4.25 13.22 6.04
N ALA A 303 -5.15 12.88 6.97
CA ALA A 303 -4.93 11.82 7.95
C ALA A 303 -4.84 10.44 7.28
N GLY A 304 -5.81 10.08 6.44
CA GLY A 304 -5.80 8.82 5.71
C GLY A 304 -4.57 8.66 4.80
N GLN A 305 -4.12 9.76 4.18
CA GLN A 305 -2.89 9.77 3.39
C GLN A 305 -1.65 9.48 4.24
N VAL A 306 -1.53 10.05 5.44
CA VAL A 306 -0.41 9.77 6.34
C VAL A 306 -0.46 8.33 6.83
N HIS A 307 -1.61 7.84 7.30
CA HIS A 307 -1.76 6.43 7.72
C HIS A 307 -1.40 5.47 6.58
N SER A 308 -1.84 5.75 5.37
CA SER A 308 -1.50 4.97 4.18
C SER A 308 -0.01 5.00 3.85
N ALA A 309 0.62 6.19 3.91
CA ALA A 309 2.04 6.36 3.56
C ALA A 309 2.99 5.74 4.60
N THR A 310 2.59 5.70 5.87
CA THR A 310 3.44 5.25 6.99
C THR A 310 3.03 3.89 7.55
N MET A 311 2.14 3.16 6.88
CA MET A 311 1.65 1.87 7.33
C MET A 311 2.81 0.91 7.64
N LEU A 312 2.64 0.10 8.69
CA LEU A 312 3.68 -0.80 9.18
C LEU A 312 4.05 -1.90 8.19
N ALA A 313 3.10 -2.33 7.35
CA ALA A 313 3.33 -3.37 6.36
C ALA A 313 4.30 -2.92 5.26
N TYR A 314 4.11 -1.73 4.70
CA TYR A 314 5.00 -1.12 3.70
C TYR A 314 4.71 0.37 3.47
N PRO A 315 5.75 1.24 3.46
CA PRO A 315 5.59 2.67 3.22
C PRO A 315 5.23 2.97 1.75
N ALA A 316 4.69 4.17 1.55
CA ALA A 316 4.35 4.69 0.24
C ALA A 316 4.51 6.21 0.17
N PHE A 317 4.24 6.80 -1.01
CA PHE A 317 4.14 8.25 -1.15
C PHE A 317 2.69 8.70 -0.97
N THR A 318 2.52 9.82 -0.29
CA THR A 318 1.27 10.56 -0.30
C THR A 318 1.04 11.13 -1.71
N VAL A 319 -0.21 11.17 -2.12
CA VAL A 319 -0.58 11.65 -3.48
C VAL A 319 -1.27 13.01 -3.46
N THR A 320 -1.54 13.55 -2.26
CA THR A 320 -2.21 14.83 -2.07
C THR A 320 -1.31 15.85 -1.38
N LYS A 321 -1.55 17.15 -1.67
CA LYS A 321 -0.84 18.28 -1.03
C LYS A 321 -1.06 18.30 0.47
N GLY A 322 -2.32 18.09 0.91
CA GLY A 322 -2.67 18.03 2.33
C GLY A 322 -2.02 16.84 3.05
N GLY A 323 -1.98 15.67 2.41
CA GLY A 323 -1.30 14.47 2.94
C GLY A 323 0.20 14.69 3.08
N ARG A 324 0.86 15.24 2.04
CA ARG A 324 2.30 15.56 2.07
C ARG A 324 2.63 16.60 3.15
N ALA A 325 1.84 17.64 3.28
CA ALA A 325 2.03 18.65 4.32
C ALA A 325 1.91 18.05 5.73
N LEU A 326 0.88 17.24 5.96
CA LEU A 326 0.68 16.59 7.25
C LEU A 326 1.78 15.55 7.57
N LEU A 327 2.26 14.80 6.58
CA LEU A 327 3.39 13.88 6.75
C LEU A 327 4.65 14.65 7.20
N ASN A 328 4.96 15.78 6.57
CA ASN A 328 6.09 16.62 6.95
C ASN A 328 5.95 17.22 8.35
N GLU A 329 4.72 17.48 8.81
CA GLU A 329 4.45 17.96 10.16
C GLU A 329 4.57 16.83 11.21
N LYS A 330 3.97 15.66 10.95
CA LYS A 330 3.80 14.58 11.94
C LYS A 330 4.98 13.63 11.99
N ASP A 331 5.56 13.31 10.82
CA ASP A 331 6.74 12.43 10.71
C ASP A 331 7.77 12.99 9.70
N PRO A 332 8.45 14.09 10.06
CA PRO A 332 9.46 14.69 9.20
C PRO A 332 10.64 13.76 8.90
N LYS A 333 10.89 12.76 9.74
CA LYS A 333 11.94 11.76 9.51
C LYS A 333 11.56 10.84 8.36
N GLU A 334 10.31 10.37 8.34
CA GLU A 334 9.80 9.54 7.26
C GLU A 334 9.69 10.34 5.96
N ALA A 335 9.19 11.57 6.03
CA ALA A 335 9.17 12.46 4.88
C ALA A 335 10.55 12.64 4.25
N GLN A 336 11.59 12.88 5.07
CA GLN A 336 12.99 13.00 4.63
C GLN A 336 13.52 11.68 4.07
N ARG A 337 13.26 10.54 4.73
CA ARG A 337 13.71 9.22 4.31
C ARG A 337 13.15 8.84 2.95
N THR A 338 11.88 9.14 2.70
CA THR A 338 11.18 8.84 1.45
C THR A 338 11.35 9.91 0.37
N GLY A 339 12.07 11.00 0.66
CA GLY A 339 12.26 12.10 -0.28
C GLY A 339 11.01 12.96 -0.50
N GLN A 340 9.98 12.83 0.35
CA GLN A 340 8.74 13.60 0.25
C GLN A 340 8.84 14.99 0.89
N VAL A 341 9.96 15.65 0.68
CA VAL A 341 10.26 17.01 1.17
C VAL A 341 10.52 17.91 -0.04
N ASP A 342 9.96 19.11 -0.05
CA ASP A 342 10.11 20.01 -1.18
C ASP A 342 11.57 20.48 -1.33
N GLY A 343 12.03 20.49 -2.59
CA GLY A 343 13.36 20.97 -2.96
C GLY A 343 14.51 19.99 -2.69
N VAL A 344 14.25 18.74 -2.28
CA VAL A 344 15.31 17.73 -2.21
C VAL A 344 15.63 17.18 -3.60
N ALA A 345 16.91 16.91 -3.84
CA ALA A 345 17.33 16.18 -5.02
C ALA A 345 16.73 14.77 -4.99
N ASN A 346 16.26 14.28 -6.14
CA ASN A 346 15.63 12.96 -6.30
C ASN A 346 14.30 12.78 -5.52
N ASP A 347 13.53 13.87 -5.33
CA ASP A 347 12.14 13.74 -4.90
C ASP A 347 11.41 12.77 -5.86
N PRO A 348 10.91 11.61 -5.38
CA PRO A 348 10.30 10.61 -6.24
C PRO A 348 9.06 11.11 -6.97
N ILE A 349 8.33 12.06 -6.39
CA ILE A 349 7.18 12.71 -7.04
C ILE A 349 7.63 13.57 -8.22
N VAL A 350 8.74 14.30 -8.08
CA VAL A 350 9.34 15.06 -9.19
C VAL A 350 9.83 14.10 -10.28
N LEU A 351 10.51 13.01 -9.92
CA LEU A 351 10.96 12.00 -10.87
C LEU A 351 9.81 11.32 -11.63
N ILE A 352 8.65 11.13 -10.99
CA ILE A 352 7.43 10.66 -11.65
C ILE A 352 6.94 11.72 -12.65
N LYS A 353 6.81 12.97 -12.20
CA LYS A 353 6.34 14.08 -13.04
C LYS A 353 7.23 14.31 -14.26
N GLU A 354 8.53 14.22 -14.11
CA GLU A 354 9.52 14.34 -15.18
C GLU A 354 9.59 13.08 -16.07
N GLY A 355 8.88 12.01 -15.70
CA GLY A 355 8.85 10.78 -16.45
C GLY A 355 10.15 9.96 -16.37
N HIS A 356 10.97 10.17 -15.35
CA HIS A 356 12.10 9.30 -15.04
C HIS A 356 11.63 8.00 -14.36
N ILE A 357 10.59 8.09 -13.53
CA ILE A 357 9.85 6.93 -13.04
C ILE A 357 8.61 6.75 -13.93
N LYS A 358 8.49 5.56 -14.53
CA LYS A 358 7.43 5.23 -15.50
C LYS A 358 6.28 4.51 -14.80
N TYR A 359 5.05 4.85 -15.14
CA TYR A 359 3.87 4.13 -14.66
C TYR A 359 3.93 2.65 -15.04
N ARG A 360 3.62 1.76 -14.09
CA ARG A 360 3.43 0.34 -14.32
C ARG A 360 2.06 0.12 -14.99
N GLY A 361 2.08 -0.29 -16.23
CA GLY A 361 0.88 -0.64 -16.99
C GLY A 361 0.83 -2.13 -17.31
N LEU A 362 -0.28 -2.57 -17.87
CA LEU A 362 -0.33 -3.86 -18.54
C LEU A 362 0.41 -3.78 -19.89
N PRO A 363 0.93 -4.91 -20.40
CA PRO A 363 1.52 -4.95 -21.73
C PRO A 363 0.50 -4.51 -22.80
N ILE A 364 0.95 -3.70 -23.78
CA ILE A 364 0.06 -3.16 -24.82
C ILE A 364 0.17 -3.96 -26.12
N GLN A 365 1.38 -4.30 -26.57
CA GLN A 365 1.60 -4.99 -27.85
C GLN A 365 1.75 -6.51 -27.72
N GLN A 366 1.92 -7.01 -26.52
CA GLN A 366 1.84 -8.41 -26.13
C GLN A 366 0.63 -8.61 -25.23
N SER A 367 0.15 -9.84 -25.10
CA SER A 367 -0.85 -10.17 -24.10
C SER A 367 -0.21 -10.28 -22.69
N LEU A 368 -1.02 -10.12 -21.65
CA LEU A 368 -0.59 -10.39 -20.27
C LEU A 368 -0.19 -11.87 -20.11
N GLU A 369 -0.86 -12.77 -20.85
CA GLU A 369 -0.56 -14.20 -20.88
C GLU A 369 0.86 -14.46 -21.44
N ASP A 370 1.26 -13.80 -22.53
CA ASP A 370 2.62 -13.91 -23.08
C ASP A 370 3.71 -13.57 -22.05
N TRP A 371 3.45 -12.54 -21.23
CA TRP A 371 4.38 -12.14 -20.17
C TRP A 371 4.40 -13.15 -19.01
N ASN A 372 3.25 -13.68 -18.62
CA ASN A 372 3.12 -14.72 -17.60
C ASN A 372 3.78 -16.03 -18.03
N ASP A 373 3.56 -16.46 -19.28
CA ASP A 373 4.13 -17.69 -19.82
C ASP A 373 5.65 -17.61 -19.89
N PHE A 374 6.18 -16.49 -20.40
CA PHE A 374 7.61 -16.27 -20.39
C PHE A 374 8.18 -16.25 -18.97
N TRP A 375 7.50 -15.61 -18.01
CA TRP A 375 7.94 -15.59 -16.61
C TRP A 375 7.98 -17.00 -16.00
N SER A 376 7.00 -17.81 -16.32
CA SER A 376 6.93 -19.21 -15.88
C SER A 376 8.07 -20.05 -16.48
N GLU A 377 8.35 -19.89 -17.78
CA GLU A 377 9.52 -20.49 -18.46
C GLU A 377 10.82 -20.06 -17.78
N TYR A 378 11.00 -18.75 -17.58
CA TYR A 378 12.19 -18.16 -16.96
C TYR A 378 12.47 -18.67 -15.56
N LYS A 379 11.42 -18.91 -14.76
CA LYS A 379 11.56 -19.50 -13.41
C LYS A 379 12.01 -20.94 -13.46
N GLY A 380 11.58 -21.70 -14.45
CA GLY A 380 11.90 -23.11 -14.62
C GLY A 380 13.26 -23.41 -15.24
N ALA A 381 13.98 -22.38 -15.75
CA ALA A 381 15.24 -22.53 -16.49
C ALA A 381 16.47 -22.81 -15.61
#